data_2f3a4df5a7b7ad5cf3bfa60301f7e2a2
#
_entry.id   2f3a4df5a7b7ad5cf3bfa60301f7e2a2
#
_cell.length_a   1.000
_cell.length_b   1.000
_cell.length_c   1.000
_cell.angle_alpha   90.00
_cell.angle_beta   90.00
_cell.angle_gamma   90.00
#
_symmetry.space_group_name_H-M   'P 1'
#
loop_
_entity.id
_entity.type
_entity.pdbx_description
1 polymer ?
#
loop_
_entity_poly.entity_id
_entity_poly.type
_entity_poly.pdbx_seq_one_letter_code
_entity_poly.pdbx_strand_id
1 'polypeptide(L)'
;MSETAASSAIDGAIDAYLDYLRVERGVARATIAAYRSDLSDFAHARGTAADWSRSAEAAVRYLAARARRGSPHDAGLAPTSLRRRAAAIRGFYRFAYGEGLIRVDVASRLELPRQPRLLPEPLTVAEVERLLESAGPEPPGAIRERTLLELLYAAGLRVSEAVGLDLEDLSTDGGFVRVIGKGDRERLVPVGDVALDWLARWIGGDRIRLLAAGHVAPHRGGPLFVGDRGRRLARQHAWSAVRAAARRAGLGPHVSPHTLRHSFATHLLEGGADLRVVQELLGHASISTTQLYTHLTGERIREVYARAHPRA
;
A
#
# COMPACT_ATOMS: atom_id res chain seq x y z
N MET A 1 21.06 37.83 12.76
CA MET A 1 19.98 37.34 11.86
C MET A 1 18.89 36.79 12.75
N SER A 2 17.68 37.32 12.63
CA SER A 2 16.53 37.04 13.51
C SER A 2 16.08 35.57 13.35
N GLU A 3 15.65 34.97 14.44
CA GLU A 3 15.15 33.57 14.56
C GLU A 3 14.03 33.26 13.54
N THR A 4 13.21 34.25 13.24
CA THR A 4 12.14 34.19 12.24
C THR A 4 12.66 34.02 10.81
N ALA A 5 13.78 34.65 10.45
CA ALA A 5 14.35 34.56 9.09
C ALA A 5 14.95 33.19 8.78
N ALA A 6 15.46 32.49 9.77
CA ALA A 6 16.09 31.19 9.60
C ALA A 6 15.10 30.01 9.67
N SER A 7 13.97 30.15 10.37
CA SER A 7 12.83 29.23 10.27
C SER A 7 12.23 29.32 8.86
N SER A 8 12.06 30.51 8.33
CA SER A 8 11.62 30.75 6.96
C SER A 8 12.53 30.12 5.89
N ALA A 9 13.86 30.04 6.14
CA ALA A 9 14.81 29.52 5.15
C ALA A 9 14.73 27.98 4.99
N ILE A 10 14.54 27.21 6.06
CA ILE A 10 14.38 25.75 5.93
C ILE A 10 13.01 25.38 5.39
N ASP A 11 11.96 26.13 5.77
CA ASP A 11 10.60 25.88 5.29
C ASP A 11 10.54 26.11 3.78
N GLY A 12 11.15 27.20 3.28
CA GLY A 12 11.30 27.44 1.85
C GLY A 12 12.09 26.36 1.11
N ALA A 13 13.18 25.87 1.71
CA ALA A 13 13.96 24.76 1.15
C ALA A 13 13.19 23.43 1.13
N ILE A 14 12.37 23.17 2.16
CA ILE A 14 11.49 22.00 2.21
C ILE A 14 10.43 22.08 1.11
N ASP A 15 9.80 23.22 0.90
CA ASP A 15 8.80 23.40 -0.15
C ASP A 15 9.43 23.19 -1.53
N ALA A 16 10.60 23.76 -1.78
CA ALA A 16 11.33 23.55 -3.03
C ALA A 16 11.65 22.04 -3.26
N TYR A 17 12.07 21.34 -2.23
CA TYR A 17 12.31 19.89 -2.31
C TYR A 17 11.04 19.09 -2.63
N LEU A 18 9.93 19.42 -1.99
CA LEU A 18 8.66 18.74 -2.23
C LEU A 18 8.13 19.00 -3.64
N ASP A 19 8.35 20.22 -4.17
CA ASP A 19 8.02 20.56 -5.55
C ASP A 19 8.91 19.83 -6.54
N TYR A 20 10.22 19.76 -6.31
CA TYR A 20 11.14 18.92 -7.07
C TYR A 20 10.67 17.46 -7.13
N LEU A 21 10.31 16.88 -5.98
CA LEU A 21 9.80 15.50 -5.94
C LEU A 21 8.49 15.33 -6.73
N ARG A 22 7.61 16.34 -6.71
CA ARG A 22 6.33 16.32 -7.41
C ARG A 22 6.51 16.46 -8.91
N VAL A 23 7.27 17.47 -9.35
CA VAL A 23 7.35 17.89 -10.75
C VAL A 23 8.37 17.05 -11.51
N GLU A 24 9.59 16.93 -10.97
CA GLU A 24 10.68 16.29 -11.70
C GLU A 24 10.79 14.79 -11.45
N ARG A 25 10.43 14.33 -10.23
CA ARG A 25 10.55 12.91 -9.86
C ARG A 25 9.23 12.14 -9.94
N GLY A 26 8.10 12.80 -10.20
CA GLY A 26 6.80 12.14 -10.33
C GLY A 26 6.37 11.33 -9.09
N VAL A 27 6.78 11.76 -7.90
CA VAL A 27 6.50 11.04 -6.65
C VAL A 27 5.02 11.14 -6.30
N ALA A 28 4.41 10.03 -5.87
CA ALA A 28 2.99 9.96 -5.56
C ALA A 28 2.56 10.98 -4.47
N ARG A 29 1.38 11.58 -4.63
CA ARG A 29 0.81 12.58 -3.69
C ARG A 29 0.84 12.13 -2.23
N ALA A 30 0.54 10.85 -1.96
CA ALA A 30 0.58 10.31 -0.60
C ALA A 30 1.99 10.32 0.01
N THR A 31 3.03 10.07 -0.79
CA THR A 31 4.43 10.13 -0.35
C THR A 31 4.85 11.57 -0.10
N ILE A 32 4.46 12.51 -0.97
CA ILE A 32 4.71 13.95 -0.78
C ILE A 32 4.08 14.44 0.54
N ALA A 33 2.81 14.08 0.79
CA ALA A 33 2.13 14.44 2.05
C ALA A 33 2.84 13.86 3.29
N ALA A 34 3.29 12.60 3.22
CA ALA A 34 4.04 11.97 4.29
C ALA A 34 5.40 12.65 4.53
N TYR A 35 6.13 12.98 3.45
CA TYR A 35 7.42 13.68 3.54
C TYR A 35 7.25 15.10 4.05
N ARG A 36 6.21 15.82 3.62
CA ARG A 36 5.87 17.15 4.17
C ARG A 36 5.70 17.08 5.68
N SER A 37 4.86 16.16 6.17
CA SER A 37 4.65 15.97 7.61
C SER A 37 5.95 15.66 8.37
N ASP A 38 6.78 14.75 7.82
CA ASP A 38 8.04 14.35 8.43
C ASP A 38 9.06 15.49 8.50
N LEU A 39 9.18 16.26 7.43
CA LEU A 39 10.13 17.37 7.33
C LEU A 39 9.68 18.58 8.14
N SER A 40 8.37 18.87 8.18
CA SER A 40 7.83 19.92 9.06
C SER A 40 8.06 19.58 10.52
N ASP A 41 7.81 18.32 10.94
CA ASP A 41 8.10 17.87 12.32
C ASP A 41 9.61 17.98 12.65
N PHE A 42 10.48 17.66 11.71
CA PHE A 42 11.93 17.86 11.83
C PHE A 42 12.30 19.34 11.95
N ALA A 43 11.75 20.19 11.10
CA ALA A 43 12.01 21.63 11.12
C ALA A 43 11.59 22.28 12.45
N HIS A 44 10.45 21.88 13.03
CA HIS A 44 9.99 22.35 14.32
C HIS A 44 10.84 21.84 15.50
N ALA A 45 11.20 20.55 15.47
CA ALA A 45 11.90 19.91 16.59
C ALA A 45 13.39 20.24 16.69
N ARG A 46 14.01 20.76 15.64
CA ARG A 46 15.47 21.05 15.64
C ARG A 46 15.89 22.26 16.46
N GLY A 47 14.96 23.14 16.88
CA GLY A 47 15.25 24.39 17.57
C GLY A 47 15.78 25.48 16.65
N THR A 48 16.49 26.47 17.19
CA THR A 48 16.98 27.63 16.47
C THR A 48 17.91 27.30 15.31
N ALA A 49 17.71 27.94 14.28
CA ALA A 49 18.03 27.84 12.88
C ALA A 49 19.47 27.65 12.42
N ALA A 50 20.49 27.86 13.21
CA ALA A 50 21.86 28.02 12.69
C ALA A 50 22.52 26.73 12.17
N ASP A 51 22.06 25.55 12.62
CA ASP A 51 22.80 24.29 12.42
C ASP A 51 22.34 23.40 11.26
N TRP A 52 21.12 23.58 10.71
CA TRP A 52 20.59 22.62 9.72
C TRP A 52 21.44 22.60 8.42
N SER A 53 22.06 23.73 8.08
CA SER A 53 22.82 23.87 6.83
C SER A 53 24.29 23.51 6.95
N ARG A 54 24.80 23.24 8.17
CA ARG A 54 26.22 23.10 8.47
C ARG A 54 26.63 21.71 8.95
N SER A 55 25.74 20.98 9.62
CA SER A 55 26.07 19.68 10.17
C SER A 55 24.90 18.70 10.19
N ALA A 56 25.22 17.40 10.24
CA ALA A 56 24.22 16.34 10.40
C ALA A 56 23.67 16.25 11.84
N GLU A 57 24.23 16.98 12.79
CA GLU A 57 23.97 16.81 14.22
C GLU A 57 22.51 17.04 14.60
N ALA A 58 21.88 18.08 14.04
CA ALA A 58 20.46 18.34 14.25
C ALA A 58 19.58 17.19 13.80
N ALA A 59 19.85 16.60 12.62
CA ALA A 59 19.11 15.47 12.09
C ALA A 59 19.36 14.19 12.90
N VAL A 60 20.61 13.94 13.31
CA VAL A 60 20.98 12.79 14.14
C VAL A 60 20.30 12.88 15.52
N ARG A 61 20.37 14.02 16.18
CA ARG A 61 19.69 14.27 17.48
C ARG A 61 18.18 14.06 17.36
N TYR A 62 17.57 14.63 16.33
CA TYR A 62 16.14 14.47 16.07
C TYR A 62 15.74 13.00 15.89
N LEU A 63 16.45 12.27 15.02
CA LEU A 63 16.17 10.87 14.77
C LEU A 63 16.40 10.01 16.02
N ALA A 64 17.46 10.27 16.77
CA ALA A 64 17.73 9.59 18.04
C ALA A 64 16.65 9.84 19.09
N ALA A 65 16.16 11.08 19.21
CA ALA A 65 15.06 11.42 20.11
C ALA A 65 13.76 10.67 19.74
N ARG A 66 13.45 10.59 18.42
CA ARG A 66 12.27 9.87 17.92
C ARG A 66 12.41 8.34 17.99
N ALA A 67 13.63 7.81 18.07
CA ALA A 67 13.89 6.37 18.24
C ALA A 67 13.72 5.91 19.69
N ARG A 68 13.90 6.79 20.68
CA ARG A 68 13.82 6.46 22.11
C ARG A 68 12.39 6.12 22.51
N ARG A 69 12.22 4.93 23.09
CA ARG A 69 11.01 4.55 23.84
C ARG A 69 11.24 4.96 25.30
N GLY A 70 10.79 6.13 25.68
CA GLY A 70 11.23 6.74 26.94
C GLY A 70 10.20 6.91 28.04
N SER A 71 8.91 6.63 27.81
CA SER A 71 7.86 6.75 28.84
C SER A 71 6.64 5.91 28.43
N PRO A 72 5.80 5.45 29.37
CA PRO A 72 4.53 4.78 29.06
C PRO A 72 3.59 5.62 28.17
N HIS A 73 3.79 6.93 28.13
CA HIS A 73 3.03 7.88 27.31
C HIS A 73 3.76 8.35 26.04
N ASP A 74 5.03 8.00 25.86
CA ASP A 74 5.82 8.34 24.65
C ASP A 74 6.35 7.06 24.03
N ALA A 75 5.44 6.33 23.36
CA ALA A 75 5.80 5.22 22.53
C ALA A 75 6.56 5.77 21.32
N GLY A 76 7.89 5.70 21.33
CA GLY A 76 8.74 6.12 20.22
C GLY A 76 8.23 5.61 18.87
N LEU A 77 8.61 6.25 17.79
CA LEU A 77 8.15 5.88 16.44
C LEU A 77 8.43 4.42 16.12
N ALA A 78 7.49 3.78 15.43
CA ALA A 78 7.72 2.46 14.87
C ALA A 78 8.96 2.48 13.95
N PRO A 79 9.77 1.42 13.92
CA PRO A 79 11.00 1.37 13.11
C PRO A 79 10.81 1.74 11.64
N THR A 80 9.67 1.36 11.05
CA THR A 80 9.30 1.72 9.67
C THR A 80 9.06 3.22 9.50
N SER A 81 8.41 3.85 10.48
CA SER A 81 8.16 5.30 10.48
C SER A 81 9.45 6.08 10.68
N LEU A 82 10.32 5.64 11.58
CA LEU A 82 11.62 6.24 11.80
C LEU A 82 12.48 6.18 10.52
N ARG A 83 12.51 5.03 9.84
CA ARG A 83 13.23 4.85 8.59
C ARG A 83 12.69 5.76 7.48
N ARG A 84 11.36 5.90 7.35
CA ARG A 84 10.75 6.81 6.38
C ARG A 84 11.18 8.25 6.64
N ARG A 85 11.14 8.70 7.90
CA ARG A 85 11.61 10.04 8.30
C ARG A 85 13.08 10.25 7.98
N ALA A 86 13.92 9.29 8.32
CA ALA A 86 15.35 9.35 8.01
C ALA A 86 15.61 9.43 6.49
N ALA A 87 14.83 8.69 5.70
CA ALA A 87 14.89 8.74 4.24
C ALA A 87 14.43 10.10 3.68
N ALA A 88 13.34 10.67 4.23
CA ALA A 88 12.86 12.00 3.84
C ALA A 88 13.90 13.08 4.15
N ILE A 89 14.46 13.09 5.37
CA ILE A 89 15.50 14.03 5.80
C ILE A 89 16.76 13.88 4.94
N ARG A 90 17.23 12.65 4.72
CA ARG A 90 18.42 12.43 3.88
C ARG A 90 18.19 12.87 2.42
N GLY A 91 16.99 12.63 1.89
CA GLY A 91 16.60 13.08 0.54
C GLY A 91 16.59 14.61 0.44
N PHE A 92 16.01 15.28 1.43
CA PHE A 92 16.01 16.73 1.55
C PHE A 92 17.43 17.33 1.58
N TYR A 93 18.30 16.80 2.42
CA TYR A 93 19.70 17.27 2.48
C TYR A 93 20.47 17.05 1.19
N ARG A 94 20.24 15.92 0.52
CA ARG A 94 20.85 15.66 -0.80
C ARG A 94 20.39 16.69 -1.84
N PHE A 95 19.11 16.99 -1.87
CA PHE A 95 18.54 18.03 -2.73
C PHE A 95 19.14 19.40 -2.38
N ALA A 96 19.10 19.80 -1.11
CA ALA A 96 19.60 21.09 -0.66
C ALA A 96 21.10 21.29 -0.99
N TYR A 97 21.90 20.24 -0.91
CA TYR A 97 23.31 20.28 -1.31
C TYR A 97 23.46 20.38 -2.83
N GLY A 98 22.69 19.59 -3.59
CA GLY A 98 22.71 19.59 -5.05
C GLY A 98 22.28 20.94 -5.66
N GLU A 99 21.31 21.61 -5.04
CA GLU A 99 20.82 22.94 -5.45
C GLU A 99 21.67 24.11 -4.87
N GLY A 100 22.74 23.80 -4.15
CA GLY A 100 23.60 24.83 -3.56
C GLY A 100 22.98 25.62 -2.42
N LEU A 101 21.84 25.17 -1.87
CA LEU A 101 21.19 25.80 -0.70
C LEU A 101 22.01 25.64 0.58
N ILE A 102 22.83 24.60 0.62
CA ILE A 102 23.80 24.33 1.70
C ILE A 102 25.17 24.00 1.09
N ARG A 103 26.24 24.32 1.85
CA ARG A 103 27.64 24.13 1.42
C ARG A 103 28.26 22.80 1.86
N VAL A 104 27.59 22.09 2.76
CA VAL A 104 28.11 20.84 3.37
C VAL A 104 27.19 19.69 2.96
N ASP A 105 27.78 18.59 2.48
CA ASP A 105 27.03 17.35 2.23
C ASP A 105 26.67 16.67 3.55
N VAL A 106 25.57 17.11 4.12
CA VAL A 106 24.98 16.54 5.33
C VAL A 106 24.43 15.15 5.07
N ALA A 107 23.93 14.89 3.86
CA ALA A 107 23.29 13.62 3.51
C ALA A 107 24.26 12.43 3.58
N SER A 108 25.53 12.63 3.23
CA SER A 108 26.56 11.59 3.28
C SER A 108 26.87 11.12 4.70
N ARG A 109 26.64 11.97 5.69
CA ARG A 109 26.90 11.73 7.13
C ARG A 109 25.67 11.17 7.87
N LEU A 110 24.51 11.05 7.21
CA LEU A 110 23.30 10.50 7.79
C LEU A 110 23.20 9.00 7.52
N GLU A 111 23.46 8.20 8.55
CA GLU A 111 23.19 6.77 8.50
C GLU A 111 21.70 6.47 8.62
N LEU A 112 21.17 5.67 7.70
CA LEU A 112 19.81 5.17 7.81
C LEU A 112 19.76 4.00 8.80
N PRO A 113 18.77 3.95 9.70
CA PRO A 113 18.59 2.81 10.59
C PRO A 113 18.56 1.51 9.78
N ARG A 114 19.47 0.59 10.07
CA ARG A 114 19.48 -0.74 9.47
C ARG A 114 18.32 -1.52 10.09
N GLN A 115 17.36 -1.95 9.27
CA GLN A 115 16.43 -2.99 9.68
C GLN A 115 16.91 -4.33 9.10
N PRO A 116 16.91 -5.40 9.89
CA PRO A 116 16.94 -6.74 9.30
C PRO A 116 15.76 -6.82 8.32
N ARG A 117 16.02 -7.15 7.07
CA ARG A 117 14.97 -7.53 6.11
C ARG A 117 14.45 -8.90 6.51
N LEU A 118 13.63 -8.95 7.54
CA LEU A 118 12.71 -10.06 7.68
C LEU A 118 11.68 -9.86 6.57
N LEU A 119 11.90 -10.51 5.44
CA LEU A 119 10.81 -10.72 4.49
C LEU A 119 9.78 -11.52 5.28
N PRO A 120 8.54 -11.03 5.45
CA PRO A 120 7.53 -11.84 6.11
C PRO A 120 7.39 -13.13 5.30
N GLU A 121 7.47 -14.26 5.96
CA GLU A 121 7.22 -15.54 5.32
C GLU A 121 5.82 -15.54 4.72
N PRO A 122 5.65 -16.08 3.51
CA PRO A 122 4.33 -16.25 2.92
C PRO A 122 3.50 -17.18 3.80
N LEU A 123 2.21 -17.01 3.83
CA LEU A 123 1.31 -17.98 4.43
C LEU A 123 1.29 -19.23 3.56
N THR A 124 1.25 -20.39 4.18
CA THR A 124 0.96 -21.66 3.51
C THR A 124 -0.48 -21.66 2.96
N VAL A 125 -0.78 -22.52 1.99
CA VAL A 125 -2.15 -22.67 1.46
C VAL A 125 -3.15 -22.94 2.59
N ALA A 126 -2.84 -23.83 3.52
CA ALA A 126 -3.69 -24.15 4.67
C ALA A 126 -3.90 -22.94 5.62
N GLU A 127 -2.89 -22.07 5.79
CA GLU A 127 -3.03 -20.85 6.58
C GLU A 127 -3.90 -19.81 5.87
N VAL A 128 -3.79 -19.72 4.55
CA VAL A 128 -4.69 -18.86 3.75
C VAL A 128 -6.12 -19.36 3.85
N GLU A 129 -6.36 -20.66 3.73
CA GLU A 129 -7.71 -21.25 3.90
C GLU A 129 -8.29 -20.91 5.26
N ARG A 130 -7.55 -21.14 6.35
CA ARG A 130 -7.99 -20.77 7.70
C ARG A 130 -8.28 -19.26 7.82
N LEU A 131 -7.46 -18.40 7.19
CA LEU A 131 -7.69 -16.96 7.17
C LEU A 131 -9.00 -16.63 6.48
N LEU A 132 -9.23 -17.20 5.31
CA LEU A 132 -10.45 -16.99 4.52
C LEU A 132 -11.68 -17.50 5.29
N GLU A 133 -11.65 -18.68 5.85
CA GLU A 133 -12.74 -19.27 6.62
C GLU A 133 -13.04 -18.55 7.93
N SER A 134 -12.08 -17.84 8.48
CA SER A 134 -12.26 -17.04 9.69
C SER A 134 -13.21 -15.85 9.52
N ALA A 135 -13.44 -15.41 8.29
CA ALA A 135 -14.50 -14.47 7.95
C ALA A 135 -15.84 -15.22 8.03
N GLY A 136 -16.45 -15.25 9.21
CA GLY A 136 -17.63 -16.05 9.47
C GLY A 136 -18.87 -15.65 8.63
N PRO A 137 -19.92 -16.51 8.62
CA PRO A 137 -21.10 -16.32 7.77
C PRO A 137 -22.09 -15.25 8.26
N GLU A 138 -21.87 -14.62 9.41
CA GLU A 138 -22.79 -13.68 10.03
C GLU A 138 -22.26 -12.25 10.14
N PRO A 139 -23.06 -11.28 10.37
CA PRO A 139 -24.04 -10.44 9.68
C PRO A 139 -23.42 -9.43 8.68
N PRO A 140 -24.10 -8.40 8.12
CA PRO A 140 -23.79 -7.82 6.79
C PRO A 140 -22.33 -7.42 6.50
N GLY A 141 -21.46 -7.37 7.48
CA GLY A 141 -20.01 -7.14 7.29
C GLY A 141 -19.20 -8.40 6.97
N ALA A 142 -19.68 -9.58 7.30
CA ALA A 142 -18.92 -10.84 7.19
C ALA A 142 -18.77 -11.30 5.72
N ILE A 143 -19.84 -11.21 4.93
CA ILE A 143 -19.77 -11.53 3.49
C ILE A 143 -18.86 -10.53 2.79
N ARG A 144 -18.92 -9.24 3.11
CA ARG A 144 -17.96 -8.23 2.60
C ARG A 144 -16.53 -8.60 2.95
N GLU A 145 -16.28 -8.96 4.20
CA GLU A 145 -14.94 -9.30 4.66
C GLU A 145 -14.42 -10.54 3.93
N ARG A 146 -15.24 -11.60 3.85
CA ARG A 146 -14.88 -12.83 3.13
C ARG A 146 -14.58 -12.54 1.67
N THR A 147 -15.45 -11.83 0.97
CA THR A 147 -15.29 -11.48 -0.44
C THR A 147 -14.02 -10.66 -0.65
N LEU A 148 -13.73 -9.70 0.23
CA LEU A 148 -12.52 -8.90 0.15
C LEU A 148 -11.25 -9.76 0.31
N LEU A 149 -11.24 -10.68 1.27
CA LEU A 149 -10.12 -11.59 1.50
C LEU A 149 -9.91 -12.52 0.32
N GLU A 150 -10.99 -13.11 -0.21
CA GLU A 150 -10.94 -13.97 -1.40
C GLU A 150 -10.36 -13.22 -2.59
N LEU A 151 -10.86 -12.02 -2.89
CA LEU A 151 -10.37 -11.22 -4.01
C LEU A 151 -8.92 -10.78 -3.84
N LEU A 152 -8.51 -10.38 -2.62
CA LEU A 152 -7.14 -10.00 -2.33
C LEU A 152 -6.16 -11.16 -2.58
N TYR A 153 -6.56 -12.38 -2.22
CA TYR A 153 -5.73 -13.55 -2.43
C TYR A 153 -5.81 -14.05 -3.87
N ALA A 154 -7.01 -14.22 -4.44
CA ALA A 154 -7.19 -14.75 -5.78
C ALA A 154 -6.53 -13.88 -6.86
N ALA A 155 -6.60 -12.56 -6.74
CA ALA A 155 -6.05 -11.64 -7.73
C ALA A 155 -4.74 -10.95 -7.29
N GLY A 156 -4.22 -11.26 -6.11
CA GLY A 156 -2.99 -10.67 -5.58
C GLY A 156 -3.01 -9.13 -5.53
N LEU A 157 -4.17 -8.52 -5.33
CA LEU A 157 -4.34 -7.06 -5.39
C LEU A 157 -3.67 -6.35 -4.22
N ARG A 158 -3.22 -5.12 -4.45
CA ARG A 158 -2.97 -4.19 -3.35
C ARG A 158 -4.30 -3.82 -2.70
N VAL A 159 -4.31 -3.60 -1.38
CA VAL A 159 -5.55 -3.20 -0.70
C VAL A 159 -6.16 -1.92 -1.29
N SER A 160 -5.34 -0.98 -1.74
CA SER A 160 -5.81 0.25 -2.41
C SER A 160 -6.44 -0.03 -3.77
N GLU A 161 -5.94 -1.00 -4.50
CA GLU A 161 -6.53 -1.46 -5.77
C GLU A 161 -7.88 -2.11 -5.51
N ALA A 162 -7.95 -3.08 -4.59
CA ALA A 162 -9.21 -3.77 -4.26
C ALA A 162 -10.34 -2.83 -3.81
N VAL A 163 -10.05 -1.87 -2.90
CA VAL A 163 -11.07 -0.90 -2.48
C VAL A 163 -11.36 0.18 -3.53
N GLY A 164 -10.45 0.35 -4.50
CA GLY A 164 -10.61 1.26 -5.63
C GLY A 164 -11.54 0.77 -6.72
N LEU A 165 -11.75 -0.55 -6.83
CA LEU A 165 -12.57 -1.16 -7.88
C LEU A 165 -14.00 -0.63 -7.87
N ASP A 166 -14.54 -0.45 -9.07
CA ASP A 166 -15.95 -0.25 -9.34
C ASP A 166 -16.58 -1.53 -9.90
N LEU A 167 -17.90 -1.62 -9.95
CA LEU A 167 -18.60 -2.80 -10.48
C LEU A 167 -18.22 -3.06 -11.95
N GLU A 168 -17.99 -2.02 -12.73
CA GLU A 168 -17.63 -2.11 -14.14
C GLU A 168 -16.18 -2.60 -14.37
N ASP A 169 -15.35 -2.63 -13.33
CA ASP A 169 -14.01 -3.21 -13.39
C ASP A 169 -14.02 -4.74 -13.26
N LEU A 170 -15.17 -5.32 -12.87
CA LEU A 170 -15.34 -6.76 -12.75
C LEU A 170 -16.04 -7.33 -13.99
N SER A 171 -15.38 -8.25 -14.66
CA SER A 171 -15.98 -9.10 -15.69
C SER A 171 -16.21 -10.50 -15.13
N THR A 172 -17.47 -10.78 -14.73
CA THR A 172 -17.84 -12.09 -14.20
C THR A 172 -17.72 -13.19 -15.27
N ASP A 173 -18.28 -12.93 -16.45
CA ASP A 173 -18.24 -13.88 -17.56
C ASP A 173 -16.82 -14.10 -18.10
N GLY A 174 -16.01 -13.06 -18.01
CA GLY A 174 -14.61 -13.10 -18.39
C GLY A 174 -13.69 -13.70 -17.32
N GLY A 175 -14.12 -13.77 -16.06
CA GLY A 175 -13.29 -14.25 -14.95
C GLY A 175 -12.09 -13.37 -14.65
N PHE A 176 -12.23 -12.05 -14.73
CA PHE A 176 -11.14 -11.12 -14.43
C PHE A 176 -11.58 -9.79 -13.82
N VAL A 177 -10.64 -9.11 -13.20
CA VAL A 177 -10.77 -7.71 -12.77
C VAL A 177 -9.80 -6.84 -13.53
N ARG A 178 -10.26 -5.64 -13.92
CA ARG A 178 -9.45 -4.58 -14.48
C ARG A 178 -8.90 -3.72 -13.34
N VAL A 179 -7.60 -3.56 -13.28
CA VAL A 179 -6.91 -2.86 -12.19
C VAL A 179 -6.06 -1.73 -12.74
N ILE A 180 -6.25 -0.54 -12.22
CA ILE A 180 -5.43 0.63 -12.54
C ILE A 180 -4.30 0.73 -11.52
N GLY A 181 -3.07 0.61 -11.97
CA GLY A 181 -1.86 0.65 -11.15
C GLY A 181 -1.21 2.04 -11.08
N LYS A 182 0.02 2.10 -10.58
CA LYS A 182 0.81 3.34 -10.52
C LYS A 182 1.10 3.85 -11.93
N GLY A 183 0.83 5.15 -12.18
CA GLY A 183 1.04 5.79 -13.47
C GLY A 183 -0.05 5.49 -14.49
N ASP A 184 -1.26 5.23 -14.00
CA ASP A 184 -2.46 5.00 -14.80
C ASP A 184 -2.37 3.81 -15.77
N ARG A 185 -1.55 2.82 -15.39
CA ARG A 185 -1.38 1.60 -16.17
C ARG A 185 -2.44 0.59 -15.78
N GLU A 186 -3.23 0.19 -16.76
CA GLU A 186 -4.24 -0.85 -16.62
C GLU A 186 -3.62 -2.24 -16.77
N ARG A 187 -4.18 -3.21 -16.02
CA ARG A 187 -3.91 -4.63 -16.19
C ARG A 187 -5.17 -5.44 -15.91
N LEU A 188 -5.31 -6.55 -16.60
CA LEU A 188 -6.33 -7.55 -16.32
C LEU A 188 -5.73 -8.63 -15.42
N VAL A 189 -6.43 -8.97 -14.36
CA VAL A 189 -6.00 -10.01 -13.41
C VAL A 189 -7.10 -11.06 -13.34
N PRO A 190 -6.78 -12.34 -13.59
CA PRO A 190 -7.73 -13.43 -13.45
C PRO A 190 -8.27 -13.52 -12.03
N VAL A 191 -9.51 -13.94 -11.91
CA VAL A 191 -10.19 -14.21 -10.63
C VAL A 191 -10.74 -15.62 -10.71
N GLY A 192 -10.36 -16.49 -9.80
CA GLY A 192 -10.82 -17.87 -9.76
C GLY A 192 -12.30 -17.99 -9.36
N ASP A 193 -12.91 -19.12 -9.71
CA ASP A 193 -14.34 -19.37 -9.54
C ASP A 193 -14.83 -19.16 -8.11
N VAL A 194 -14.05 -19.58 -7.12
CA VAL A 194 -14.40 -19.40 -5.71
C VAL A 194 -14.55 -17.93 -5.33
N ALA A 195 -13.66 -17.07 -5.82
CA ALA A 195 -13.75 -15.63 -5.55
C ALA A 195 -14.90 -14.98 -6.33
N LEU A 196 -15.20 -15.46 -7.54
CA LEU A 196 -16.36 -15.02 -8.33
C LEU A 196 -17.68 -15.36 -7.62
N ASP A 197 -17.80 -16.54 -7.05
CA ASP A 197 -18.96 -16.93 -6.25
C ASP A 197 -19.18 -16.01 -5.04
N TRP A 198 -18.12 -15.68 -4.32
CA TRP A 198 -18.21 -14.73 -3.21
C TRP A 198 -18.56 -13.32 -3.67
N LEU A 199 -18.03 -12.88 -4.81
CA LEU A 199 -18.37 -11.60 -5.43
C LEU A 199 -19.84 -11.56 -5.84
N ALA A 200 -20.38 -12.63 -6.44
CA ALA A 200 -21.77 -12.71 -6.80
C ALA A 200 -22.71 -12.61 -5.57
N ARG A 201 -22.41 -13.34 -4.49
CA ARG A 201 -23.14 -13.26 -3.22
C ARG A 201 -23.10 -11.86 -2.61
N TRP A 202 -21.92 -11.24 -2.62
CA TRP A 202 -21.73 -9.89 -2.11
C TRP A 202 -22.53 -8.86 -2.91
N ILE A 203 -22.41 -8.88 -4.24
CA ILE A 203 -23.06 -7.91 -5.13
C ILE A 203 -24.57 -8.05 -5.10
N GLY A 204 -25.09 -9.28 -5.14
CA GLY A 204 -26.51 -9.56 -5.14
C GLY A 204 -27.20 -9.51 -3.76
N GLY A 205 -26.42 -9.45 -2.68
CA GLY A 205 -26.93 -9.52 -1.30
C GLY A 205 -26.59 -8.29 -0.45
N ASP A 206 -25.59 -8.47 0.42
CA ASP A 206 -25.30 -7.50 1.49
C ASP A 206 -24.84 -6.13 0.99
N ARG A 207 -24.21 -6.05 -0.19
CA ARG A 207 -23.87 -4.76 -0.81
C ARG A 207 -25.11 -3.92 -1.03
N ILE A 208 -26.19 -4.50 -1.53
CA ILE A 208 -27.46 -3.80 -1.77
C ILE A 208 -28.05 -3.34 -0.45
N ARG A 209 -28.02 -4.18 0.58
CA ARG A 209 -28.50 -3.84 1.94
C ARG A 209 -27.74 -2.65 2.52
N LEU A 210 -26.41 -2.62 2.39
CA LEU A 210 -25.59 -1.53 2.90
C LEU A 210 -25.77 -0.22 2.11
N LEU A 211 -26.00 -0.30 0.80
CA LEU A 211 -26.35 0.87 0.00
C LEU A 211 -27.69 1.46 0.46
N ALA A 212 -28.72 0.61 0.65
CA ALA A 212 -30.03 1.02 1.13
C ALA A 212 -29.97 1.65 2.55
N ALA A 213 -29.22 1.04 3.47
CA ALA A 213 -28.99 1.58 4.80
C ALA A 213 -28.27 2.93 4.78
N GLY A 214 -27.38 3.15 3.82
CA GLY A 214 -26.69 4.42 3.58
C GLY A 214 -27.49 5.42 2.74
N HIS A 215 -28.72 5.12 2.35
CA HIS A 215 -29.56 5.92 1.44
C HIS A 215 -28.85 6.22 0.10
N VAL A 216 -28.04 5.27 -0.39
CA VAL A 216 -27.32 5.36 -1.66
C VAL A 216 -28.01 4.49 -2.69
N ALA A 217 -28.47 5.08 -3.77
CA ALA A 217 -29.09 4.32 -4.86
C ALA A 217 -28.02 3.41 -5.54
N PRO A 218 -28.36 2.13 -5.78
CA PRO A 218 -27.48 1.27 -6.57
C PRO A 218 -27.35 1.83 -8.00
N HIS A 219 -26.12 1.92 -8.48
CA HIS A 219 -25.84 2.28 -9.87
C HIS A 219 -24.73 1.38 -10.45
N ARG A 220 -24.71 1.20 -11.76
CA ARG A 220 -23.81 0.25 -12.44
C ARG A 220 -22.32 0.59 -12.26
N GLY A 221 -21.94 1.86 -12.24
CA GLY A 221 -20.56 2.32 -12.07
C GLY A 221 -20.14 2.58 -10.62
N GLY A 222 -20.86 2.03 -9.62
CA GLY A 222 -20.58 2.29 -8.22
C GLY A 222 -19.48 1.41 -7.63
N PRO A 223 -18.93 1.78 -6.46
CA PRO A 223 -17.84 1.05 -5.82
C PRO A 223 -18.20 -0.42 -5.58
N LEU A 224 -17.27 -1.32 -5.92
CA LEU A 224 -17.44 -2.76 -5.68
C LEU A 224 -17.58 -3.03 -4.17
N PHE A 225 -16.69 -2.46 -3.36
CA PHE A 225 -16.77 -2.58 -1.90
C PHE A 225 -17.29 -1.31 -1.25
N VAL A 226 -18.35 -1.45 -0.48
CA VAL A 226 -18.97 -0.36 0.29
C VAL A 226 -18.87 -0.60 1.80
N GLY A 227 -18.73 0.47 2.55
CA GLY A 227 -18.79 0.47 4.01
C GLY A 227 -20.23 0.54 4.52
N ASP A 228 -20.39 0.56 5.84
CA ASP A 228 -21.71 0.49 6.51
C ASP A 228 -22.64 1.69 6.19
N ARG A 229 -22.10 2.77 5.65
CA ARG A 229 -22.85 3.96 5.19
C ARG A 229 -23.08 3.99 3.68
N GLY A 230 -22.91 2.88 2.97
CA GLY A 230 -23.09 2.80 1.52
C GLY A 230 -22.02 3.51 0.69
N ARG A 231 -21.01 4.13 1.29
CA ARG A 231 -19.89 4.78 0.61
C ARG A 231 -18.77 3.80 0.36
N ARG A 232 -17.89 4.09 -0.61
CA ARG A 232 -16.69 3.28 -0.89
C ARG A 232 -15.96 2.90 0.40
N LEU A 233 -15.56 1.64 0.50
CA LEU A 233 -14.84 1.11 1.66
C LEU A 233 -13.48 1.82 1.80
N ALA A 234 -13.21 2.37 2.98
CA ALA A 234 -11.93 3.00 3.24
C ALA A 234 -10.81 1.96 3.33
N ARG A 235 -9.64 2.28 2.77
CA ARG A 235 -8.45 1.43 2.82
C ARG A 235 -8.11 0.96 4.24
N GLN A 236 -8.29 1.83 5.23
CA GLN A 236 -7.99 1.49 6.63
C GLN A 236 -8.96 0.43 7.18
N HIS A 237 -10.24 0.50 6.82
CA HIS A 237 -11.21 -0.53 7.21
C HIS A 237 -10.88 -1.88 6.57
N ALA A 238 -10.53 -1.90 5.27
CA ALA A 238 -10.09 -3.12 4.59
C ALA A 238 -8.84 -3.72 5.24
N TRP A 239 -7.86 -2.87 5.60
CA TRP A 239 -6.65 -3.31 6.29
C TRP A 239 -6.96 -3.88 7.68
N SER A 240 -7.85 -3.23 8.45
CA SER A 240 -8.28 -3.69 9.76
C SER A 240 -9.06 -5.00 9.68
N ALA A 241 -9.87 -5.22 8.64
CA ALA A 241 -10.59 -6.46 8.38
C ALA A 241 -9.63 -7.64 8.20
N VAL A 242 -8.59 -7.49 7.34
CA VAL A 242 -7.55 -8.53 7.17
C VAL A 242 -6.87 -8.86 8.49
N ARG A 243 -6.53 -7.85 9.29
CA ARG A 243 -5.90 -8.04 10.61
C ARG A 243 -6.83 -8.73 11.61
N ALA A 244 -8.11 -8.42 11.57
CA ALA A 244 -9.10 -9.05 12.44
C ALA A 244 -9.30 -10.52 12.05
N ALA A 245 -9.42 -10.84 10.77
CA ALA A 245 -9.46 -12.20 10.24
C ALA A 245 -8.23 -13.01 10.66
N ALA A 246 -7.03 -12.44 10.51
CA ALA A 246 -5.79 -13.09 10.93
C ALA A 246 -5.79 -13.47 12.43
N ARG A 247 -6.27 -12.57 13.28
CA ARG A 247 -6.40 -12.87 14.72
C ARG A 247 -7.40 -14.00 14.99
N ARG A 248 -8.57 -14.00 14.32
CA ARG A 248 -9.56 -15.08 14.46
C ARG A 248 -9.04 -16.42 13.97
N ALA A 249 -8.24 -16.43 12.91
CA ALA A 249 -7.56 -17.61 12.37
C ALA A 249 -6.39 -18.11 13.21
N GLY A 250 -6.05 -17.43 14.32
CA GLY A 250 -4.88 -17.77 15.13
C GLY A 250 -3.54 -17.51 14.44
N LEU A 251 -3.52 -16.62 13.43
CA LEU A 251 -2.30 -16.27 12.70
C LEU A 251 -1.58 -15.07 13.36
N GLY A 252 -0.27 -15.01 13.16
CA GLY A 252 0.59 -14.03 13.80
C GLY A 252 0.29 -12.57 13.39
N PRO A 253 0.79 -11.57 14.15
CA PRO A 253 0.52 -10.16 13.94
C PRO A 253 1.13 -9.59 12.65
N HIS A 254 1.99 -10.34 11.96
CA HIS A 254 2.63 -9.97 10.70
C HIS A 254 1.67 -10.07 9.50
N VAL A 255 0.55 -10.81 9.64
CA VAL A 255 -0.41 -11.00 8.55
C VAL A 255 -1.11 -9.69 8.20
N SER A 256 -1.07 -9.35 6.94
CA SER A 256 -1.54 -8.09 6.38
C SER A 256 -1.95 -8.29 4.91
N PRO A 257 -2.59 -7.32 4.25
CA PRO A 257 -2.85 -7.40 2.81
C PRO A 257 -1.58 -7.64 1.96
N HIS A 258 -0.42 -7.13 2.42
CA HIS A 258 0.85 -7.39 1.73
C HIS A 258 1.30 -8.85 1.88
N THR A 259 1.03 -9.47 3.02
CA THR A 259 1.31 -10.90 3.24
C THR A 259 0.47 -11.76 2.30
N LEU A 260 -0.85 -11.49 2.16
CA LEU A 260 -1.72 -12.19 1.21
C LEU A 260 -1.22 -12.08 -0.23
N ARG A 261 -0.84 -10.88 -0.65
CA ARG A 261 -0.29 -10.65 -1.99
C ARG A 261 1.06 -11.36 -2.19
N HIS A 262 1.89 -11.44 -1.16
CA HIS A 262 3.14 -12.19 -1.20
C HIS A 262 2.87 -13.70 -1.30
N SER A 263 1.92 -14.22 -0.52
CA SER A 263 1.48 -15.61 -0.60
C SER A 263 0.91 -15.97 -1.97
N PHE A 264 0.07 -15.10 -2.57
CA PHE A 264 -0.39 -15.26 -3.96
C PHE A 264 0.79 -15.44 -4.92
N ALA A 265 1.78 -14.53 -4.86
CA ALA A 265 2.94 -14.60 -5.75
C ALA A 265 3.74 -15.90 -5.55
N THR A 266 3.98 -16.29 -4.32
CA THR A 266 4.73 -17.49 -3.96
C THR A 266 4.00 -18.75 -4.43
N HIS A 267 2.69 -18.86 -4.14
CA HIS A 267 1.90 -20.02 -4.53
C HIS A 267 1.79 -20.20 -6.04
N LEU A 268 1.69 -19.09 -6.80
CA LEU A 268 1.74 -19.17 -8.26
C LEU A 268 3.08 -19.71 -8.77
N LEU A 269 4.20 -19.25 -8.18
CA LEU A 269 5.53 -19.73 -8.55
C LEU A 269 5.71 -21.21 -8.19
N GLU A 270 5.28 -21.62 -7.00
CA GLU A 270 5.28 -23.02 -6.53
C GLU A 270 4.39 -23.92 -7.40
N GLY A 271 3.26 -23.37 -7.89
CA GLY A 271 2.38 -24.01 -8.86
C GLY A 271 2.93 -24.05 -10.29
N GLY A 272 4.16 -23.56 -10.50
CA GLY A 272 4.86 -23.63 -11.80
C GLY A 272 4.58 -22.45 -12.74
N ALA A 273 4.01 -21.34 -12.26
CA ALA A 273 3.88 -20.14 -13.07
C ALA A 273 5.26 -19.49 -13.34
N ASP A 274 5.43 -18.98 -14.55
CA ASP A 274 6.63 -18.21 -14.90
C ASP A 274 6.71 -16.91 -14.11
N LEU A 275 7.90 -16.54 -13.65
CA LEU A 275 8.13 -15.32 -12.88
C LEU A 275 7.66 -14.05 -13.60
N ARG A 276 7.77 -14.00 -14.94
CA ARG A 276 7.30 -12.85 -15.73
C ARG A 276 5.78 -12.72 -15.67
N VAL A 277 5.05 -13.84 -15.77
CA VAL A 277 3.58 -13.85 -15.65
C VAL A 277 3.18 -13.34 -14.25
N VAL A 278 3.85 -13.80 -13.19
CA VAL A 278 3.59 -13.33 -11.83
C VAL A 278 3.89 -11.83 -11.68
N GLN A 279 4.97 -11.34 -12.27
CA GLN A 279 5.32 -9.91 -12.27
C GLN A 279 4.30 -9.06 -13.02
N GLU A 280 3.76 -9.53 -14.14
CA GLU A 280 2.70 -8.87 -14.91
C GLU A 280 1.40 -8.80 -14.10
N LEU A 281 0.95 -9.91 -13.52
CA LEU A 281 -0.22 -9.96 -12.64
C LEU A 281 -0.09 -8.98 -11.47
N LEU A 282 1.10 -8.87 -10.90
CA LEU A 282 1.37 -7.96 -9.79
C LEU A 282 1.55 -6.49 -10.22
N GLY A 283 1.77 -6.20 -11.50
CA GLY A 283 1.99 -4.83 -11.98
C GLY A 283 3.29 -4.24 -11.45
N HIS A 284 4.42 -4.95 -11.64
CA HIS A 284 5.77 -4.45 -11.33
C HIS A 284 6.26 -3.53 -12.44
N ALA A 285 6.68 -2.32 -12.10
CA ALA A 285 6.95 -1.21 -13.02
C ALA A 285 8.26 -1.34 -13.85
N SER A 286 9.02 -2.43 -13.74
CA SER A 286 10.40 -2.48 -14.27
C SER A 286 10.55 -3.12 -15.67
N ILE A 287 9.47 -3.51 -16.35
CA ILE A 287 9.57 -3.98 -17.73
C ILE A 287 8.64 -3.15 -18.59
N SER A 288 9.26 -2.39 -19.52
CA SER A 288 8.58 -1.59 -20.52
C SER A 288 7.86 -2.49 -21.51
N THR A 289 6.57 -2.76 -21.31
CA THR A 289 5.75 -3.36 -22.35
C THR A 289 4.33 -2.80 -22.28
N THR A 290 4.19 -1.58 -22.80
CA THR A 290 2.90 -1.02 -23.18
C THR A 290 2.44 -1.58 -24.54
N GLN A 291 3.10 -2.62 -25.05
CA GLN A 291 2.78 -3.24 -26.34
C GLN A 291 2.46 -4.71 -26.12
N LEU A 292 1.27 -5.09 -26.57
CA LEU A 292 0.70 -6.44 -26.73
C LEU A 292 -0.13 -7.00 -25.55
N TYR A 293 -1.18 -6.31 -25.13
CA TYR A 293 -2.38 -7.03 -24.71
C TYR A 293 -3.15 -7.48 -25.96
N THR A 294 -2.65 -8.50 -26.64
CA THR A 294 -3.43 -9.25 -27.61
C THR A 294 -4.27 -10.30 -26.88
N HIS A 295 -5.42 -10.68 -27.42
CA HIS A 295 -6.28 -11.73 -26.86
C HIS A 295 -5.52 -13.03 -26.51
N LEU A 296 -4.49 -13.36 -27.27
CA LEU A 296 -3.59 -14.51 -27.05
C LEU A 296 -2.82 -14.44 -25.73
N THR A 297 -2.45 -13.24 -25.27
CA THR A 297 -1.73 -13.07 -23.99
C THR A 297 -2.66 -13.26 -22.81
N GLY A 298 -3.92 -12.84 -22.92
CA GLY A 298 -4.95 -12.99 -21.88
C GLY A 298 -5.33 -14.46 -21.64
N GLU A 299 -5.50 -15.25 -22.69
CA GLU A 299 -5.78 -16.69 -22.60
C GLU A 299 -4.62 -17.45 -21.94
N ARG A 300 -3.39 -17.17 -22.35
CA ARG A 300 -2.20 -17.78 -21.75
C ARG A 300 -2.04 -17.44 -20.25
N ILE A 301 -2.35 -16.23 -19.87
CA ILE A 301 -2.33 -15.82 -18.45
C ILE A 301 -3.37 -16.59 -17.65
N ARG A 302 -4.59 -16.79 -18.21
CA ARG A 302 -5.63 -17.60 -17.58
C ARG A 302 -5.22 -19.07 -17.44
N GLU A 303 -4.69 -19.67 -18.49
CA GLU A 303 -4.22 -21.06 -18.45
C GLU A 303 -3.15 -21.27 -17.37
N VAL A 304 -2.17 -20.35 -17.31
CA VAL A 304 -1.12 -20.39 -16.27
C VAL A 304 -1.74 -20.22 -14.89
N TYR A 305 -2.66 -19.27 -14.74
CA TYR A 305 -3.35 -19.03 -13.47
C TYR A 305 -4.18 -20.26 -13.06
N ALA A 306 -5.01 -20.80 -13.95
CA ALA A 306 -5.87 -21.95 -13.67
C ALA A 306 -5.07 -23.19 -13.26
N ARG A 307 -3.86 -23.37 -13.82
CA ARG A 307 -2.99 -24.49 -13.46
C ARG A 307 -2.21 -24.27 -12.16
N ALA A 308 -1.83 -23.03 -11.86
CA ALA A 308 -0.86 -22.72 -10.80
C ALA A 308 -1.49 -22.18 -9.53
N HIS A 309 -2.68 -21.56 -9.58
CA HIS A 309 -3.30 -20.96 -8.41
C HIS A 309 -4.14 -21.97 -7.61
N PRO A 310 -3.95 -22.12 -6.29
CA PRO A 310 -4.66 -23.12 -5.48
C PRO A 310 -6.20 -22.96 -5.44
N ARG A 311 -6.72 -21.80 -5.83
CA ARG A 311 -8.16 -21.47 -5.84
C ARG A 311 -8.60 -20.88 -7.19
N ALA A 312 -8.03 -21.40 -8.27
CA ALA A 312 -8.41 -21.05 -9.64
C ALA A 312 -9.86 -21.41 -9.95
#